data_6457316dada57ae44fd66e1db53285c2
#
_entry.id   6457316dada57ae44fd66e1db53285c2
#
_cell.length_a   1.000
_cell.length_b   1.000
_cell.length_c   1.000
_cell.angle_alpha   90.00
_cell.angle_beta   90.00
_cell.angle_gamma   90.00
#
_symmetry.space_group_name_H-M   'P 1'
#
loop_
_entity.id
_entity.type
_entity.pdbx_description
1 polymer ?
#
loop_
_entity_poly.entity_id
_entity_poly.type
_entity_poly.pdbx_seq_one_letter_code
_entity_poly.pdbx_strand_id
1 'polypeptide(L)'
;MEVDDTAEGFIRYKNGATLGFWAMNNYGCDDAIEIRLFCENGKVVMDYDKAEIFLNDGKKISAETTIDPDVFYEGGKEYWGFQHIREIEDFYNAVEKDIEPTISGREALKIQKLICEIYDKGAVELRKGK
;
A
#
# COMPACT_ATOMS: atom_id res chain seq x y z
N MET A 1 10.54 -13.88 20.56
CA MET A 1 10.53 -13.92 19.10
C MET A 1 11.09 -12.58 18.65
N GLU A 2 12.26 -12.57 18.07
CA GLU A 2 12.82 -11.36 17.49
C GLU A 2 12.16 -11.18 16.13
N VAL A 3 11.38 -10.12 15.99
CA VAL A 3 10.76 -9.69 14.73
C VAL A 3 11.22 -8.28 14.45
N ASP A 4 11.44 -7.98 13.18
CA ASP A 4 11.75 -6.62 12.77
C ASP A 4 10.50 -5.75 12.95
N ASP A 5 10.65 -4.65 13.66
CA ASP A 5 9.58 -3.66 13.89
C ASP A 5 9.71 -2.44 12.96
N THR A 6 10.85 -2.31 12.29
CA THR A 6 11.15 -1.21 11.37
C THR A 6 11.84 -1.74 10.13
N ALA A 7 11.43 -1.24 8.96
CA ALA A 7 12.08 -1.50 7.69
C ALA A 7 12.21 -0.20 6.90
N GLU A 8 13.38 0.06 6.36
CA GLU A 8 13.62 1.16 5.45
C GLU A 8 14.49 0.71 4.29
N GLY A 9 14.36 1.35 3.15
CA GLY A 9 15.18 0.97 2.01
C GLY A 9 14.92 1.77 0.75
N PHE A 10 15.70 1.42 -0.26
CA PHE A 10 15.64 2.02 -1.57
C PHE A 10 15.69 0.95 -2.65
N ILE A 11 14.70 0.96 -3.54
CA ILE A 11 14.57 -0.01 -4.62
C ILE A 11 14.71 0.73 -5.95
N ARG A 12 15.54 0.18 -6.84
CA ARG A 12 15.65 0.64 -8.22
C ARG A 12 15.06 -0.41 -9.15
N TYR A 13 14.03 -0.03 -9.88
CA TYR A 13 13.39 -0.89 -10.87
C TYR A 13 14.17 -0.90 -12.19
N LYS A 14 14.00 -1.96 -12.98
CA LYS A 14 14.66 -2.11 -14.29
C LYS A 14 14.25 -1.04 -15.31
N ASN A 15 13.06 -0.46 -15.18
CA ASN A 15 12.57 0.63 -16.01
C ASN A 15 13.11 2.01 -15.59
N GLY A 16 13.99 2.08 -14.59
CA GLY A 16 14.60 3.32 -14.08
C GLY A 16 13.84 3.99 -12.95
N ALA A 17 12.61 3.58 -12.66
CA ALA A 17 11.87 4.08 -11.50
C ALA A 17 12.58 3.71 -10.19
N THR A 18 12.43 4.55 -9.17
CA THR A 18 13.00 4.33 -7.86
C THR A 18 11.93 4.45 -6.79
N LEU A 19 12.01 3.61 -5.75
CA LEU A 19 11.15 3.63 -4.59
C LEU A 19 12.02 3.76 -3.33
N GLY A 20 11.80 4.81 -2.53
CA GLY A 20 12.22 4.87 -1.14
C GLY A 20 11.05 4.46 -0.25
N PHE A 21 11.28 3.63 0.74
CA PHE A 21 10.24 3.24 1.68
C PHE A 21 10.76 3.27 3.12
N TRP A 22 9.85 3.54 4.03
CA TRP A 22 10.03 3.44 5.46
C TRP A 22 8.75 2.88 6.06
N ALA A 23 8.86 1.90 6.93
CA ALA A 23 7.74 1.27 7.63
C ALA A 23 8.15 0.94 9.06
N MET A 24 7.27 1.19 10.02
CA MET A 24 7.51 0.96 11.42
C MET A 24 6.22 0.50 12.12
N ASN A 25 6.30 -0.55 12.92
CA ASN A 25 5.19 -1.05 13.73
C ASN A 25 5.22 -0.54 15.18
N ASN A 26 6.36 -0.03 15.64
CA ASN A 26 6.54 0.47 17.01
C ASN A 26 6.62 2.01 17.02
N TYR A 27 5.63 2.65 16.40
CA TYR A 27 5.49 4.09 16.39
C TYR A 27 4.60 4.55 17.54
N GLY A 28 4.90 5.66 18.17
CA GLY A 28 4.22 6.12 19.39
C GLY A 28 2.79 6.63 19.17
N CYS A 29 2.33 6.72 17.93
CA CYS A 29 0.97 7.08 17.55
C CYS A 29 0.65 6.46 16.19
N ASP A 30 -0.65 6.31 15.89
CA ASP A 30 -1.09 5.95 14.55
C ASP A 30 -0.79 7.11 13.59
N ASP A 31 -0.19 6.79 12.45
CA ASP A 31 0.13 7.74 11.39
C ASP A 31 -0.40 7.23 10.06
N ALA A 32 -0.60 8.14 9.12
CA ALA A 32 -1.13 7.82 7.81
C ALA A 32 -0.19 6.92 7.00
N ILE A 33 -0.77 5.98 6.27
CA ILE A 33 -0.05 5.26 5.23
C ILE A 33 -0.05 6.16 4.00
N GLU A 34 1.07 6.84 3.77
CA GLU A 34 1.21 7.77 2.66
C GLU A 34 2.05 7.18 1.53
N ILE A 35 1.58 7.35 0.29
CA ILE A 35 2.33 7.03 -0.91
C ILE A 35 2.45 8.30 -1.76
N ARG A 36 3.68 8.69 -2.09
CA ARG A 36 3.95 9.80 -3.02
C ARG A 36 4.58 9.29 -4.30
N LEU A 37 3.97 9.61 -5.43
CA LEU A 37 4.52 9.31 -6.76
C LEU A 37 4.98 10.63 -7.41
N PHE A 38 6.23 10.69 -7.78
CA PHE A 38 6.79 11.80 -8.56
C PHE A 38 6.91 11.36 -10.01
N CYS A 39 6.11 11.96 -10.86
CA CYS A 39 5.97 11.62 -12.28
C CYS A 39 6.45 12.78 -13.16
N GLU A 40 6.66 12.51 -14.45
CA GLU A 40 7.08 13.53 -15.42
C GLU A 40 6.10 14.72 -15.50
N ASN A 41 4.80 14.46 -15.44
CA ASN A 41 3.75 15.47 -15.60
C ASN A 41 3.17 16.01 -14.30
N GLY A 42 3.69 15.59 -13.14
CA GLY A 42 3.19 16.03 -11.84
C GLY A 42 3.50 15.06 -10.71
N LYS A 43 2.82 15.21 -9.59
CA LYS A 43 2.91 14.30 -8.46
C LYS A 43 1.54 13.80 -8.03
N VAL A 44 1.51 12.60 -7.48
CA VAL A 44 0.33 12.01 -6.81
C VAL A 44 0.68 11.84 -5.34
N VAL A 45 -0.26 12.20 -4.47
CA VAL A 45 -0.20 11.92 -3.04
C VAL A 45 -1.42 11.08 -2.70
N MET A 46 -1.20 9.93 -2.14
CA MET A 46 -2.24 9.05 -1.60
C MET A 46 -2.07 8.96 -0.10
N ASP A 47 -3.15 9.19 0.61
CA ASP A 47 -3.22 9.14 2.07
C ASP A 47 -4.53 8.42 2.43
N TYR A 48 -4.42 7.19 2.92
CA TYR A 48 -5.56 6.28 3.15
C TYR A 48 -6.52 6.24 1.95
N ASP A 49 -7.65 6.91 2.07
CA ASP A 49 -8.76 6.89 1.12
C ASP A 49 -8.78 8.08 0.17
N LYS A 50 -7.83 8.98 0.34
CA LYS A 50 -7.72 10.20 -0.43
C LYS A 50 -6.56 10.12 -1.40
N ALA A 51 -6.80 10.50 -2.65
CA ALA A 51 -5.76 10.69 -3.65
C ALA A 51 -5.82 12.11 -4.20
N GLU A 52 -4.68 12.78 -4.28
CA GLU A 52 -4.53 14.11 -4.86
C GLU A 52 -3.48 14.07 -5.97
N ILE A 53 -3.84 14.60 -7.14
CA ILE A 53 -2.96 14.74 -8.29
C ILE A 53 -2.69 16.22 -8.49
N PHE A 54 -1.41 16.58 -8.50
CA PHE A 54 -0.94 17.93 -8.77
C PHE A 54 -0.18 17.93 -10.10
N LEU A 55 -0.77 18.50 -11.13
CA LEU A 55 -0.17 18.60 -12.45
C LEU A 55 0.78 19.79 -12.56
N ASN A 56 1.78 19.70 -13.43
CA ASN A 56 2.77 20.76 -13.64
C ASN A 56 2.14 22.06 -14.22
N ASP A 57 0.97 21.97 -14.85
CA ASP A 57 0.19 23.11 -15.33
C ASP A 57 -0.60 23.85 -14.21
N GLY A 58 -0.46 23.40 -12.98
CA GLY A 58 -1.13 23.97 -11.79
C GLY A 58 -2.51 23.38 -11.51
N LYS A 59 -3.02 22.47 -12.35
CA LYS A 59 -4.30 21.81 -12.12
C LYS A 59 -4.18 20.81 -10.97
N LYS A 60 -5.18 20.82 -10.09
CA LYS A 60 -5.34 19.85 -9.01
C LYS A 60 -6.59 19.00 -9.24
N ILE A 61 -6.45 17.69 -9.07
CA ILE A 61 -7.53 16.71 -9.10
C ILE A 61 -7.51 15.99 -7.77
N SER A 62 -8.66 15.86 -7.12
CA SER A 62 -8.80 15.13 -5.86
C SER A 62 -9.88 14.06 -6.01
N ALA A 63 -9.61 12.91 -5.43
CA ALA A 63 -10.56 11.82 -5.26
C ALA A 63 -10.49 11.34 -3.82
N GLU A 64 -11.62 11.12 -3.22
CA GLU A 64 -11.76 10.58 -1.87
C GLU A 64 -12.80 9.47 -1.90
N THR A 65 -12.53 8.38 -1.21
CA THR A 65 -13.48 7.28 -1.09
C THR A 65 -14.50 7.64 -0.01
N THR A 66 -15.77 7.73 -0.41
CA THR A 66 -16.86 7.85 0.56
C THR A 66 -17.06 6.50 1.26
N ILE A 67 -16.93 6.50 2.56
CA ILE A 67 -17.23 5.33 3.39
C ILE A 67 -18.74 5.36 3.66
N ASP A 68 -19.43 4.27 3.40
CA ASP A 68 -20.80 4.10 3.83
C ASP A 68 -20.81 3.87 5.34
N PRO A 69 -21.41 4.76 6.15
CA PRO A 69 -21.43 4.60 7.60
C PRO A 69 -22.17 3.33 8.04
N ASP A 70 -23.08 2.80 7.24
CA ASP A 70 -23.83 1.57 7.53
C ASP A 70 -22.97 0.29 7.42
N VAL A 71 -21.74 0.39 6.90
CA VAL A 71 -20.79 -0.71 6.88
C VAL A 71 -20.16 -0.96 8.25
N PHE A 72 -20.18 0.01 9.14
CA PHE A 72 -19.66 -0.16 10.50
C PHE A 72 -20.71 -0.81 11.40
N TYR A 73 -20.41 -2.01 11.90
CA TYR A 73 -21.24 -2.67 12.92
C TYR A 73 -20.78 -2.24 14.34
N GLU A 74 -21.71 -2.25 15.27
CA GLU A 74 -21.46 -1.90 16.66
C GLU A 74 -20.34 -2.77 17.26
N GLY A 75 -19.28 -2.13 17.78
CA GLY A 75 -18.10 -2.82 18.30
C GLY A 75 -17.01 -3.15 17.26
N GLY A 76 -17.18 -2.79 16.01
CA GLY A 76 -16.16 -2.85 14.97
C GLY A 76 -15.11 -1.75 15.12
N LYS A 77 -13.95 -1.94 14.49
CA LYS A 77 -12.91 -0.91 14.43
C LYS A 77 -13.27 0.11 13.35
N GLU A 78 -13.36 1.38 13.71
CA GLU A 78 -13.78 2.46 12.81
C GLU A 78 -12.74 2.83 11.74
N TYR A 79 -11.49 2.36 11.88
CA TYR A 79 -10.37 2.75 11.03
C TYR A 79 -9.77 1.60 10.19
N TRP A 80 -10.33 0.39 10.29
CA TRP A 80 -9.82 -0.78 9.57
C TRP A 80 -10.97 -1.57 8.94
N GLY A 81 -10.74 -2.10 7.76
CA GLY A 81 -11.51 -3.23 7.26
C GLY A 81 -12.50 -2.93 6.13
N PHE A 82 -12.98 -1.72 5.92
CA PHE A 82 -13.96 -1.50 4.87
C PHE A 82 -13.39 -1.64 3.44
N GLN A 83 -12.08 -1.40 3.24
CA GLN A 83 -11.43 -1.72 1.97
C GLN A 83 -11.36 -3.24 1.74
N HIS A 84 -11.20 -4.03 2.82
CA HIS A 84 -11.29 -5.48 2.75
C HIS A 84 -12.69 -5.97 2.36
N ILE A 85 -13.75 -5.28 2.76
CA ILE A 85 -15.12 -5.59 2.32
C ILE A 85 -15.21 -5.51 0.81
N ARG A 86 -14.70 -4.45 0.19
CA ARG A 86 -14.69 -4.29 -1.27
C ARG A 86 -13.88 -5.38 -1.97
N GLU A 87 -12.74 -5.76 -1.40
CA GLU A 87 -11.91 -6.83 -1.96
C GLU A 87 -12.65 -8.17 -1.88
N ILE A 88 -13.33 -8.45 -0.77
CA ILE A 88 -14.13 -9.65 -0.59
C ILE A 88 -15.32 -9.67 -1.57
N GLU A 89 -16.03 -8.56 -1.72
CA GLU A 89 -17.12 -8.41 -2.67
C GLU A 89 -16.65 -8.60 -4.12
N ASP A 90 -15.51 -7.99 -4.50
CA ASP A 90 -14.91 -8.16 -5.82
C ASP A 90 -14.59 -9.64 -6.10
N PHE A 91 -14.02 -10.32 -5.11
CA PHE A 91 -13.73 -11.76 -5.22
C PHE A 91 -15.00 -12.60 -5.44
N TYR A 92 -16.04 -12.40 -4.63
CA TYR A 92 -17.30 -13.14 -4.80
C TYR A 92 -17.99 -12.83 -6.13
N ASN A 93 -17.99 -11.56 -6.54
CA ASN A 93 -18.51 -11.14 -7.85
C ASN A 93 -17.73 -11.79 -9.01
N ALA A 94 -16.42 -11.91 -8.87
CA ALA A 94 -15.57 -12.56 -9.86
C ALA A 94 -15.87 -14.06 -9.96
N VAL A 95 -16.06 -14.74 -8.82
CA VAL A 95 -16.45 -16.15 -8.78
C VAL A 95 -17.83 -16.35 -9.42
N GLU A 96 -18.82 -15.52 -9.09
CA GLU A 96 -20.19 -15.63 -9.63
C GLU A 96 -20.23 -15.41 -11.15
N LYS A 97 -19.40 -14.49 -11.66
CA LYS A 97 -19.36 -14.14 -13.09
C LYS A 97 -18.33 -14.94 -13.90
N ASP A 98 -17.60 -15.84 -13.25
CA ASP A 98 -16.51 -16.63 -13.85
C ASP A 98 -15.47 -15.73 -14.55
N ILE A 99 -15.05 -14.64 -13.87
CA ILE A 99 -14.02 -13.70 -14.33
C ILE A 99 -12.86 -13.63 -13.32
N GLU A 100 -11.73 -13.08 -13.74
CA GLU A 100 -10.61 -12.85 -12.82
C GLU A 100 -10.93 -11.66 -11.90
N PRO A 101 -10.67 -11.76 -10.56
CA PRO A 101 -10.85 -10.64 -9.64
C PRO A 101 -9.84 -9.51 -9.95
N THR A 102 -10.19 -8.28 -9.59
CA THR A 102 -9.34 -7.09 -9.81
C THR A 102 -7.96 -7.25 -9.20
N ILE A 103 -7.88 -7.84 -8.01
CA ILE A 103 -6.62 -8.20 -7.34
C ILE A 103 -6.52 -9.72 -7.30
N SER A 104 -5.84 -10.28 -8.30
CA SER A 104 -5.62 -11.73 -8.35
C SER A 104 -4.45 -12.17 -7.47
N GLY A 105 -4.45 -13.43 -7.05
CA GLY A 105 -3.31 -14.01 -6.32
C GLY A 105 -1.99 -13.94 -7.12
N ARG A 106 -2.05 -13.87 -8.44
CA ARG A 106 -0.89 -13.69 -9.32
C ARG A 106 -0.29 -12.28 -9.19
N GLU A 107 -1.14 -11.26 -9.06
CA GLU A 107 -0.69 -9.88 -8.80
C GLU A 107 -0.14 -9.75 -7.38
N ALA A 108 -0.84 -10.28 -6.38
CA ALA A 108 -0.38 -10.31 -4.99
C ALA A 108 0.99 -10.99 -4.83
N LEU A 109 1.25 -12.05 -5.60
CA LEU A 109 2.54 -12.75 -5.58
C LEU A 109 3.72 -11.88 -6.02
N LYS A 110 3.51 -10.85 -6.86
CA LYS A 110 4.57 -9.91 -7.24
C LYS A 110 5.02 -9.08 -6.05
N ILE A 111 4.07 -8.61 -5.25
CA ILE A 111 4.35 -7.85 -4.03
C ILE A 111 5.01 -8.74 -2.99
N GLN A 112 4.51 -9.96 -2.80
CA GLN A 112 5.11 -10.92 -1.87
C GLN A 112 6.58 -11.23 -2.21
N LYS A 113 6.92 -11.39 -3.49
CA LYS A 113 8.30 -11.58 -3.94
C LYS A 113 9.17 -10.37 -3.60
N LEU A 114 8.66 -9.15 -3.81
CA LEU A 114 9.38 -7.93 -3.47
C LEU A 114 9.66 -7.86 -1.96
N ILE A 115 8.68 -8.17 -1.13
CA ILE A 115 8.82 -8.21 0.33
C ILE A 115 9.90 -9.24 0.73
N CYS A 116 9.87 -10.45 0.17
CA CYS A 116 10.90 -11.45 0.43
C CYS A 116 12.30 -10.96 0.03
N GLU A 117 12.45 -10.30 -1.12
CA GLU A 117 13.74 -9.74 -1.53
C GLU A 117 14.24 -8.63 -0.58
N ILE A 118 13.35 -7.82 -0.02
CA ILE A 118 13.70 -6.81 0.99
C ILE A 118 14.26 -7.49 2.24
N TYR A 119 13.57 -8.52 2.74
CA TYR A 119 14.05 -9.28 3.91
C TYR A 119 15.37 -9.97 3.65
N ASP A 120 15.53 -10.63 2.52
CA ASP A 120 16.76 -11.36 2.19
C ASP A 120 17.97 -10.41 2.11
N LYS A 121 17.82 -9.25 1.50
CA LYS A 121 18.89 -8.27 1.34
C LYS A 121 19.18 -7.51 2.63
N GLY A 122 18.15 -7.11 3.37
CA GLY A 122 18.30 -6.42 4.65
C GLY A 122 19.00 -7.30 5.70
N ALA A 123 18.63 -8.55 5.82
CA ALA A 123 19.24 -9.48 6.76
C ALA A 123 20.75 -9.71 6.52
N VAL A 124 21.22 -9.57 5.29
CA VAL A 124 22.65 -9.72 4.94
C VAL A 124 23.50 -8.54 5.43
N GLU A 125 22.97 -7.32 5.40
CA GLU A 125 23.72 -6.13 5.85
C GLU A 125 23.81 -6.04 7.38
N LEU A 126 22.75 -6.34 8.10
CA LEU A 126 22.72 -6.37 9.56
C LEU A 126 23.68 -7.41 10.17
N ARG A 127 23.94 -8.52 9.48
CA ARG A 127 24.89 -9.56 9.91
C ARG A 127 26.35 -9.22 9.66
N LYS A 128 26.64 -8.28 8.77
CA LYS A 128 28.04 -7.85 8.45
C LYS A 128 28.55 -6.75 9.36
N GLY A 129 27.71 -6.15 10.17
CA GLY A 129 28.04 -5.08 11.12
C GLY A 129 28.38 -5.55 12.54
N LYS A 130 28.69 -6.86 12.75
CA LYS A 130 29.17 -7.41 14.04
C LYS A 130 30.61 -7.79 13.95
#